data_98a1932396946cf468ade8da0b4af8a9
#
_entry.id   98a1932396946cf468ade8da0b4af8a9
#
_cell.length_a   1.000
_cell.length_b   1.000
_cell.length_c   1.000
_cell.angle_alpha   90.00
_cell.angle_beta   90.00
_cell.angle_gamma   90.00
#
_symmetry.space_group_name_H-M   'P 1'
#
loop_
_entity.id
_entity.type
_entity.pdbx_description
1 polymer ?
#
loop_
_entity_poly.entity_id
_entity_poly.type
_entity_poly.pdbx_seq_one_letter_code
_entity_poly.pdbx_strand_id
1 'polypeptide(L)'
;MDPGGSVESRGEVWSVPIPQTEHRKREQEKLSGVVKDVHRKLRRKYREVGDFEKIWREHCEDQQTLSEYANAMRNLADHHWTRKSEGEGRIEWCRSVCQEYFLCGGMKKMMEKDQKSAAASLGLSSGLSTSSLSSVPASRMGRMRLLDVGSCFNPFLNFDEFLTVGIDIVPAVESVRKCDFLNLQLQAPVHLTRDALESFLLQLHSPIDTLPAQLFQVVVFSLLLSYFPSPYQRWICCKKAHELLELQGLLLIITPDSSHQNRHALMMRSWRVAIESLGFKRYKYVKYSHMHLMAFRKVSLATSSDLVSQNYPEMLYIPQDFTEDEEEEAYPVHMRSELEDERVAWSFSELPQTPYDSDSDSDSGRQASSVPAPHHFEDPILLQS
;
A
#
# COMPACT_ATOMS: atom_id res chain seq x y z
N MET A 1 30.01 -73.77 -32.51
CA MET A 1 28.60 -73.40 -32.20
C MET A 1 28.61 -72.35 -31.09
N ASP A 2 28.47 -71.17 -31.51
CA ASP A 2 28.42 -69.96 -30.66
C ASP A 2 26.97 -69.62 -30.43
N PRO A 3 26.57 -69.12 -29.27
CA PRO A 3 25.56 -68.07 -29.30
C PRO A 3 26.05 -66.84 -28.56
N GLY A 4 26.05 -65.75 -29.29
CA GLY A 4 26.24 -64.41 -28.80
C GLY A 4 25.21 -63.95 -27.79
N GLY A 5 25.70 -63.35 -26.68
CA GLY A 5 24.91 -62.59 -25.73
C GLY A 5 25.03 -61.10 -26.01
N SER A 6 23.96 -60.51 -26.48
CA SER A 6 23.84 -59.06 -26.60
C SER A 6 23.65 -58.42 -25.24
N VAL A 7 24.62 -57.60 -24.84
CA VAL A 7 24.55 -56.73 -23.66
C VAL A 7 23.78 -55.45 -24.05
N GLU A 8 22.55 -55.34 -23.60
CA GLU A 8 21.81 -54.07 -23.65
C GLU A 8 22.42 -53.10 -22.63
N SER A 9 23.09 -52.07 -23.11
CA SER A 9 23.54 -50.94 -22.29
C SER A 9 22.30 -50.06 -21.99
N ARG A 10 21.79 -50.17 -20.77
CA ARG A 10 20.87 -49.16 -20.23
C ARG A 10 21.62 -47.86 -20.06
N GLY A 11 21.35 -46.90 -20.93
CA GLY A 11 21.82 -45.53 -20.80
C GLY A 11 21.19 -44.90 -19.53
N GLU A 12 22.00 -44.73 -18.50
CA GLU A 12 21.68 -43.90 -17.37
C GLU A 12 21.62 -42.45 -17.88
N VAL A 13 20.40 -41.88 -17.88
CA VAL A 13 20.17 -40.44 -18.14
C VAL A 13 20.69 -39.70 -16.91
N TRP A 14 21.92 -39.21 -16.99
CA TRP A 14 22.48 -38.29 -16.00
C TRP A 14 21.70 -36.98 -16.06
N SER A 15 20.79 -36.76 -15.10
CA SER A 15 20.18 -35.45 -14.91
C SER A 15 21.27 -34.50 -14.41
N VAL A 16 21.62 -33.51 -15.23
CA VAL A 16 22.54 -32.44 -14.87
C VAL A 16 21.94 -31.70 -13.66
N PRO A 17 22.69 -31.53 -12.56
CA PRO A 17 22.18 -30.76 -11.40
C PRO A 17 21.85 -29.35 -11.84
N ILE A 18 20.58 -28.92 -11.66
CA ILE A 18 20.18 -27.57 -11.94
C ILE A 18 20.94 -26.64 -10.98
N PRO A 19 21.60 -25.57 -11.47
CA PRO A 19 22.29 -24.62 -10.61
C PRO A 19 21.36 -24.11 -9.51
N GLN A 20 21.85 -23.98 -8.28
CA GLN A 20 21.04 -23.54 -7.12
C GLN A 20 20.28 -22.23 -7.39
N THR A 21 20.83 -21.34 -8.20
CA THR A 21 20.22 -20.09 -8.65
C THR A 21 18.97 -20.30 -9.51
N GLU A 22 18.99 -21.27 -10.43
CA GLU A 22 17.83 -21.59 -11.27
C GLU A 22 16.72 -22.29 -10.48
N HIS A 23 17.06 -23.20 -9.58
CA HIS A 23 16.09 -23.85 -8.71
C HIS A 23 15.33 -22.79 -7.88
N ARG A 24 16.05 -21.85 -7.30
CA ARG A 24 15.51 -20.78 -6.48
C ARG A 24 14.63 -19.81 -7.28
N LYS A 25 15.01 -19.52 -8.53
CA LYS A 25 14.20 -18.70 -9.44
C LYS A 25 12.87 -19.39 -9.78
N ARG A 26 12.89 -20.67 -10.13
CA ARG A 26 11.68 -21.47 -10.40
C ARG A 26 10.76 -21.55 -9.19
N GLU A 27 11.31 -21.70 -7.99
CA GLU A 27 10.56 -21.69 -6.75
C GLU A 27 9.87 -20.33 -6.53
N GLN A 28 10.60 -19.23 -6.70
CA GLN A 28 10.05 -17.86 -6.63
C GLN A 28 8.92 -17.64 -7.65
N GLU A 29 9.11 -18.09 -8.87
CA GLU A 29 8.10 -17.99 -9.94
C GLU A 29 6.84 -18.79 -9.58
N LYS A 30 7.00 -20.02 -9.07
CA LYS A 30 5.88 -20.85 -8.61
C LYS A 30 5.09 -20.18 -7.48
N LEU A 31 5.76 -19.68 -6.45
CA LEU A 31 5.11 -19.00 -5.33
C LEU A 31 4.43 -17.71 -5.76
N SER A 32 5.07 -16.93 -6.63
CA SER A 32 4.49 -15.73 -7.23
C SER A 32 3.28 -16.06 -8.09
N GLY A 33 3.30 -17.21 -8.78
CA GLY A 33 2.17 -17.74 -9.54
C GLY A 33 0.94 -17.94 -8.65
N VAL A 34 1.08 -18.62 -7.51
CA VAL A 34 -0.02 -18.83 -6.53
C VAL A 34 -0.65 -17.50 -6.14
N VAL A 35 0.17 -16.49 -5.81
CA VAL A 35 -0.31 -15.17 -5.41
C VAL A 35 -1.08 -14.49 -6.55
N LYS A 36 -0.52 -14.48 -7.75
CA LYS A 36 -1.14 -13.88 -8.94
C LYS A 36 -2.45 -14.56 -9.30
N ASP A 37 -2.54 -15.89 -9.18
CA ASP A 37 -3.73 -16.66 -9.51
C ASP A 37 -4.91 -16.35 -8.58
N VAL A 38 -4.66 -16.16 -7.29
CA VAL A 38 -5.71 -15.74 -6.35
C VAL A 38 -6.23 -14.35 -6.72
N HIS A 39 -5.36 -13.39 -7.00
CA HIS A 39 -5.77 -12.04 -7.41
C HIS A 39 -6.54 -12.06 -8.73
N ARG A 40 -6.08 -12.86 -9.72
CA ARG A 40 -6.75 -13.02 -11.03
C ARG A 40 -8.13 -13.64 -10.85
N LYS A 41 -8.25 -14.71 -10.05
CA LYS A 41 -9.52 -15.40 -9.74
C LYS A 41 -10.54 -14.44 -9.11
N LEU A 42 -10.12 -13.62 -8.14
CA LEU A 42 -10.98 -12.64 -7.49
C LEU A 42 -11.47 -11.56 -8.48
N ARG A 43 -10.56 -10.97 -9.27
CA ARG A 43 -10.91 -9.95 -10.27
C ARG A 43 -11.82 -10.49 -11.35
N ARG A 44 -11.56 -11.70 -11.87
CA ARG A 44 -12.43 -12.36 -12.85
C ARG A 44 -13.83 -12.57 -12.29
N LYS A 45 -13.94 -13.16 -11.10
CA LYS A 45 -15.26 -13.33 -10.44
C LYS A 45 -16.00 -12.00 -10.29
N TYR A 46 -15.28 -10.93 -9.91
CA TYR A 46 -15.87 -9.62 -9.73
C TYR A 46 -16.40 -9.04 -11.06
N ARG A 47 -15.67 -9.18 -12.17
CA ARG A 47 -16.13 -8.78 -13.49
C ARG A 47 -17.38 -9.57 -13.96
N GLU A 48 -17.42 -10.86 -13.65
CA GLU A 48 -18.53 -11.74 -14.04
C GLU A 48 -19.81 -11.49 -13.21
N VAL A 49 -19.68 -11.27 -11.91
CA VAL A 49 -20.81 -11.26 -10.97
C VAL A 49 -21.16 -9.84 -10.51
N GLY A 50 -20.20 -8.94 -10.37
CA GLY A 50 -20.38 -7.56 -9.87
C GLY A 50 -20.67 -7.42 -8.38
N ASP A 51 -20.99 -8.50 -7.68
CA ASP A 51 -21.32 -8.53 -6.26
C ASP A 51 -20.05 -8.84 -5.43
N PHE A 52 -19.34 -7.78 -5.04
CA PHE A 52 -18.11 -7.93 -4.28
C PHE A 52 -18.33 -8.49 -2.86
N GLU A 53 -19.48 -8.26 -2.24
CA GLU A 53 -19.77 -8.77 -0.88
C GLU A 53 -19.92 -10.29 -0.89
N LYS A 54 -20.66 -10.81 -1.88
CA LYS A 54 -20.80 -12.25 -2.10
C LYS A 54 -19.46 -12.91 -2.39
N ILE A 55 -18.70 -12.34 -3.33
CA ILE A 55 -17.39 -12.86 -3.73
C ILE A 55 -16.42 -12.88 -2.55
N TRP A 56 -16.42 -11.81 -1.74
CA TRP A 56 -15.55 -11.71 -0.58
C TRP A 56 -15.91 -12.75 0.49
N ARG A 57 -17.19 -12.95 0.78
CA ARG A 57 -17.66 -13.96 1.70
C ARG A 57 -17.24 -15.37 1.26
N GLU A 58 -17.51 -15.74 0.00
CA GLU A 58 -17.10 -17.02 -0.57
C GLU A 58 -15.57 -17.22 -0.49
N HIS A 59 -14.81 -16.15 -0.72
CA HIS A 59 -13.35 -16.18 -0.63
C HIS A 59 -12.88 -16.40 0.82
N CYS A 60 -13.47 -15.73 1.79
CA CYS A 60 -13.14 -15.92 3.22
C CYS A 60 -13.48 -17.33 3.73
N GLU A 61 -14.42 -18.03 3.10
CA GLU A 61 -14.79 -19.41 3.39
C GLU A 61 -13.84 -20.44 2.75
N ASP A 62 -13.13 -20.08 1.66
CA ASP A 62 -12.18 -20.95 0.94
C ASP A 62 -10.84 -21.05 1.69
N GLN A 63 -10.86 -21.80 2.81
CA GLN A 63 -9.69 -21.95 3.70
C GLN A 63 -8.47 -22.57 3.00
N GLN A 64 -8.67 -23.42 2.00
CA GLN A 64 -7.58 -24.03 1.25
C GLN A 64 -6.84 -22.96 0.45
N THR A 65 -7.54 -22.19 -0.40
CA THR A 65 -6.94 -21.11 -1.19
C THR A 65 -6.25 -20.07 -0.31
N LEU A 66 -6.88 -19.71 0.82
CA LEU A 66 -6.30 -18.74 1.75
C LEU A 66 -5.02 -19.26 2.42
N SER A 67 -4.98 -20.53 2.82
CA SER A 67 -3.80 -21.13 3.44
C SER A 67 -2.65 -21.28 2.43
N GLU A 68 -2.95 -21.67 1.20
CA GLU A 68 -1.97 -21.73 0.12
C GLU A 68 -1.37 -20.35 -0.19
N TYR A 69 -2.23 -19.32 -0.24
CA TYR A 69 -1.81 -17.93 -0.42
C TYR A 69 -0.90 -17.44 0.72
N ALA A 70 -1.32 -17.61 1.97
CA ALA A 70 -0.54 -17.20 3.14
C ALA A 70 0.83 -17.89 3.20
N ASN A 71 0.89 -19.19 2.89
CA ASN A 71 2.13 -19.94 2.81
C ASN A 71 3.05 -19.44 1.67
N ALA A 72 2.48 -19.14 0.50
CA ALA A 72 3.24 -18.59 -0.62
C ALA A 72 3.81 -17.21 -0.27
N MET A 73 3.02 -16.32 0.32
CA MET A 73 3.46 -14.99 0.75
C MET A 73 4.55 -15.05 1.80
N ARG A 74 4.42 -15.95 2.79
CA ARG A 74 5.44 -16.15 3.83
C ARG A 74 6.77 -16.63 3.21
N ASN A 75 6.72 -17.67 2.37
CA ASN A 75 7.93 -18.19 1.74
C ASN A 75 8.61 -17.14 0.83
N LEU A 76 7.85 -16.34 0.10
CA LEU A 76 8.38 -15.23 -0.67
C LEU A 76 9.07 -14.19 0.22
N ALA A 77 8.45 -13.84 1.35
CA ALA A 77 9.02 -12.90 2.30
C ALA A 77 10.32 -13.43 2.91
N ASP A 78 10.31 -14.67 3.45
CA ASP A 78 11.44 -15.24 4.19
C ASP A 78 12.64 -15.57 3.30
N HIS A 79 12.41 -16.03 2.07
CA HIS A 79 13.47 -16.63 1.25
C HIS A 79 13.84 -15.85 -0.01
N HIS A 80 12.95 -14.97 -0.51
CA HIS A 80 13.15 -14.31 -1.80
C HIS A 80 13.25 -12.78 -1.73
N TRP A 81 12.47 -12.13 -0.86
CA TRP A 81 12.43 -10.64 -0.82
C TRP A 81 13.48 -10.03 0.10
N THR A 82 13.83 -10.68 1.20
CA THR A 82 14.80 -10.16 2.19
C THR A 82 16.22 -9.99 1.67
N ARG A 83 16.57 -10.62 0.56
CA ARG A 83 17.96 -10.66 0.03
C ARG A 83 18.20 -9.76 -1.19
N LYS A 84 17.15 -9.15 -1.76
CA LYS A 84 17.29 -8.36 -3.00
C LYS A 84 17.42 -6.85 -2.80
N SER A 85 17.33 -6.33 -1.58
CA SER A 85 17.38 -4.90 -1.37
C SER A 85 18.81 -4.41 -1.14
N GLU A 86 19.50 -4.04 -2.21
CA GLU A 86 20.49 -2.97 -2.14
C GLU A 86 19.69 -1.66 -1.93
N GLY A 87 19.31 -1.38 -0.68
CA GLY A 87 18.53 -0.19 -0.34
C GLY A 87 17.54 -0.45 0.79
N GLU A 88 16.86 0.62 1.21
CA GLU A 88 15.83 0.58 2.23
C GLU A 88 14.60 -0.21 1.72
N GLY A 89 14.24 -1.30 2.39
CA GLY A 89 13.06 -2.09 2.09
C GLY A 89 11.77 -1.34 2.45
N ARG A 90 10.59 -1.88 2.00
CA ARG A 90 9.29 -1.26 2.29
C ARG A 90 8.99 -1.13 3.79
N ILE A 91 9.44 -2.08 4.59
CA ILE A 91 9.21 -2.10 6.05
C ILE A 91 10.10 -1.06 6.73
N GLU A 92 11.37 -0.99 6.34
CA GLU A 92 12.33 0.01 6.81
C GLU A 92 11.88 1.42 6.42
N TRP A 93 11.32 1.61 5.22
CA TRP A 93 10.74 2.88 4.80
C TRP A 93 9.57 3.28 5.70
N CYS A 94 8.64 2.36 6.02
CA CYS A 94 7.55 2.64 6.96
C CYS A 94 8.08 3.10 8.32
N ARG A 95 9.10 2.41 8.83
CA ARG A 95 9.78 2.76 10.07
C ARG A 95 10.39 4.16 10.01
N SER A 96 11.18 4.42 8.98
CA SER A 96 11.85 5.71 8.73
C SER A 96 10.85 6.86 8.69
N VAL A 97 9.74 6.70 7.95
CA VAL A 97 8.68 7.72 7.86
C VAL A 97 8.01 7.97 9.20
N CYS A 98 7.73 6.93 9.98
CA CYS A 98 7.17 7.08 11.32
C CYS A 98 8.13 7.82 12.27
N GLN A 99 9.41 7.47 12.25
CA GLN A 99 10.43 8.15 13.05
C GLN A 99 10.55 9.62 12.65
N GLU A 100 10.67 9.92 11.35
CA GLU A 100 10.74 11.29 10.84
C GLU A 100 9.52 12.11 11.29
N TYR A 101 8.32 11.53 11.17
CA TYR A 101 7.08 12.23 11.47
C TYR A 101 6.84 12.42 12.96
N PHE A 102 6.89 11.36 13.76
CA PHE A 102 6.53 11.41 15.18
C PHE A 102 7.69 11.82 16.09
N LEU A 103 8.93 11.39 15.79
CA LEU A 103 10.07 11.57 16.68
C LEU A 103 10.98 12.74 16.27
N CYS A 104 11.11 13.00 14.96
CA CYS A 104 12.01 14.03 14.44
C CYS A 104 11.30 15.36 14.11
N GLY A 105 10.08 15.56 14.63
CA GLY A 105 9.36 16.84 14.53
C GLY A 105 8.60 17.08 13.24
N GLY A 106 8.49 16.08 12.36
CA GLY A 106 7.73 16.17 11.11
C GLY A 106 6.26 16.54 11.33
N MET A 107 5.60 15.93 12.33
CA MET A 107 4.22 16.24 12.71
C MET A 107 4.05 17.72 13.08
N LYS A 108 4.91 18.26 13.94
CA LYS A 108 4.88 19.65 14.37
C LYS A 108 5.03 20.61 13.19
N LYS A 109 6.01 20.35 12.31
CA LYS A 109 6.24 21.14 11.09
C LYS A 109 5.00 21.17 10.18
N MET A 110 4.31 20.03 10.02
CA MET A 110 3.11 19.98 9.19
C MET A 110 1.93 20.71 9.82
N MET A 111 1.74 20.61 11.13
CA MET A 111 0.70 21.37 11.85
C MET A 111 0.92 22.88 11.76
N GLU A 112 2.16 23.34 11.90
CA GLU A 112 2.53 24.76 11.72
C GLU A 112 2.27 25.23 10.28
N LYS A 113 2.58 24.41 9.27
CA LYS A 113 2.28 24.71 7.86
C LYS A 113 0.76 24.86 7.63
N ASP A 114 -0.05 23.95 8.20
CA ASP A 114 -1.51 24.02 8.07
C ASP A 114 -2.08 25.26 8.74
N GLN A 115 -1.61 25.61 9.93
CA GLN A 115 -2.05 26.82 10.64
C GLN A 115 -1.72 28.08 9.85
N LYS A 116 -0.51 28.18 9.27
CA LYS A 116 -0.13 29.31 8.40
C LYS A 116 -1.01 29.39 7.17
N SER A 117 -1.30 28.26 6.51
CA SER A 117 -2.16 28.23 5.33
C SER A 117 -3.60 28.65 5.67
N ALA A 118 -4.14 28.19 6.81
CA ALA A 118 -5.46 28.57 7.27
C ALA A 118 -5.55 30.08 7.62
N ALA A 119 -4.53 30.63 8.31
CA ALA A 119 -4.46 32.06 8.62
C ALA A 119 -4.38 32.92 7.35
N ALA A 120 -3.58 32.50 6.36
CA ALA A 120 -3.49 33.19 5.07
C ALA A 120 -4.83 33.19 4.30
N SER A 121 -5.55 32.07 4.32
CA SER A 121 -6.88 31.97 3.68
C SER A 121 -7.95 32.83 4.35
N LEU A 122 -7.80 33.13 5.65
CA LEU A 122 -8.71 33.99 6.42
C LEU A 122 -8.30 35.47 6.39
N GLY A 123 -7.23 35.84 5.67
CA GLY A 123 -6.72 37.22 5.60
C GLY A 123 -6.19 37.76 6.93
N LEU A 124 -5.92 36.88 7.92
CA LEU A 124 -5.37 37.25 9.21
C LEU A 124 -3.86 37.45 9.08
N SER A 125 -3.41 38.70 9.18
CA SER A 125 -1.97 39.01 9.26
C SER A 125 -1.33 38.22 10.41
N SER A 126 -0.14 37.66 10.17
CA SER A 126 0.63 36.76 11.03
C SER A 126 1.15 37.44 12.32
N GLY A 127 0.23 37.95 13.14
CA GLY A 127 0.54 38.62 14.41
C GLY A 127 0.24 37.83 15.66
N LEU A 128 -0.36 36.63 15.55
CA LEU A 128 -0.62 35.78 16.70
C LEU A 128 0.60 34.91 16.99
N SER A 129 1.37 35.36 17.95
CA SER A 129 2.44 34.61 18.62
C SER A 129 1.90 33.26 19.07
N THR A 130 2.34 32.17 18.41
CA THR A 130 2.04 30.78 18.81
C THR A 130 2.85 30.42 20.04
N SER A 131 2.50 31.03 21.17
CA SER A 131 3.00 30.58 22.47
C SER A 131 2.15 29.40 22.94
N SER A 132 2.82 28.28 23.16
CA SER A 132 2.40 27.04 23.84
C SER A 132 1.75 25.93 23.02
N LEU A 133 2.37 25.48 21.94
CA LEU A 133 2.39 24.04 21.72
C LEU A 133 3.68 23.51 22.37
N SER A 134 3.59 23.18 23.66
CA SER A 134 4.69 22.56 24.39
C SER A 134 5.10 21.31 23.61
N SER A 135 6.32 21.31 23.09
CA SER A 135 6.95 20.13 22.54
C SER A 135 6.95 19.06 23.63
N VAL A 136 6.07 18.06 23.48
CA VAL A 136 6.17 16.85 24.31
C VAL A 136 7.54 16.25 24.00
N PRO A 137 8.45 16.13 25.00
CA PRO A 137 9.77 15.55 24.75
C PRO A 137 9.60 14.15 24.19
N ALA A 138 10.38 13.79 23.16
CA ALA A 138 10.35 12.46 22.54
C ALA A 138 10.49 11.31 23.56
N SER A 139 11.17 11.56 24.69
CA SER A 139 11.30 10.61 25.81
C SER A 139 10.00 10.30 26.56
N ARG A 140 8.90 11.06 26.33
CA ARG A 140 7.57 10.79 26.89
C ARG A 140 6.61 10.13 25.88
N MET A 141 6.98 10.00 24.63
CA MET A 141 6.23 9.19 23.65
C MET A 141 6.67 7.74 23.85
N GLY A 142 5.81 6.88 24.49
CA GLY A 142 6.06 5.47 24.47
C GLY A 142 5.98 4.88 23.06
N ARG A 143 5.86 3.57 22.96
CA ARG A 143 5.76 2.88 21.70
C ARG A 143 4.62 3.42 20.85
N MET A 144 4.86 3.62 19.55
CA MET A 144 3.83 4.04 18.59
C MET A 144 2.89 2.87 18.32
N ARG A 145 1.59 3.09 18.50
CA ARG A 145 0.56 2.07 18.25
C ARG A 145 0.36 1.91 16.75
N LEU A 146 0.77 0.77 16.22
CA LEU A 146 0.74 0.44 14.79
C LEU A 146 -0.20 -0.73 14.51
N LEU A 147 -1.13 -0.56 13.57
CA LEU A 147 -1.95 -1.61 13.00
C LEU A 147 -1.41 -1.99 11.63
N ASP A 148 -0.94 -3.22 11.47
CA ASP A 148 -0.53 -3.79 10.19
C ASP A 148 -1.64 -4.68 9.64
N VAL A 149 -2.29 -4.24 8.56
CA VAL A 149 -3.45 -4.92 7.97
C VAL A 149 -3.01 -5.75 6.78
N GLY A 150 -3.36 -7.04 6.79
CA GLY A 150 -2.81 -8.02 5.86
C GLY A 150 -1.36 -8.36 6.21
N SER A 151 -1.10 -8.49 7.52
CA SER A 151 0.24 -8.55 8.09
C SER A 151 0.98 -9.84 7.75
N CYS A 152 0.27 -10.94 7.52
CA CYS A 152 0.79 -12.27 7.26
C CYS A 152 1.73 -12.79 8.37
N PHE A 153 2.89 -12.16 8.59
CA PHE A 153 3.96 -12.61 9.52
C PHE A 153 4.46 -11.54 10.51
N ASN A 154 3.76 -10.41 10.63
CA ASN A 154 4.03 -9.33 11.58
C ASN A 154 5.46 -8.74 11.51
N PRO A 155 5.87 -8.18 10.36
CA PRO A 155 7.25 -7.70 10.16
C PRO A 155 7.64 -6.55 11.09
N PHE A 156 6.67 -5.79 11.62
CA PHE A 156 6.92 -4.66 12.50
C PHE A 156 7.17 -5.05 13.96
N LEU A 157 6.95 -6.31 14.33
CA LEU A 157 7.15 -6.81 15.70
C LEU A 157 8.60 -6.66 16.18
N ASN A 158 9.57 -6.66 15.25
CA ASN A 158 11.00 -6.60 15.55
C ASN A 158 11.51 -5.18 15.85
N PHE A 159 10.66 -4.16 15.84
CA PHE A 159 11.04 -2.78 16.10
C PHE A 159 10.48 -2.31 17.45
N ASP A 160 11.36 -2.03 18.40
CA ASP A 160 11.02 -1.67 19.79
C ASP A 160 10.19 -0.39 19.91
N GLU A 161 10.29 0.51 18.93
CA GLU A 161 9.52 1.76 18.90
C GLU A 161 8.03 1.56 18.60
N PHE A 162 7.62 0.37 18.13
CA PHE A 162 6.21 0.07 17.82
C PHE A 162 5.56 -0.84 18.86
N LEU A 163 4.33 -0.53 19.19
CA LEU A 163 3.37 -1.46 19.76
C LEU A 163 2.49 -1.96 18.61
N THR A 164 2.87 -3.10 18.05
CA THR A 164 2.29 -3.60 16.81
C THR A 164 1.14 -4.54 17.05
N VAL A 165 0.03 -4.32 16.33
CA VAL A 165 -1.07 -5.26 16.17
C VAL A 165 -1.10 -5.68 14.70
N GLY A 166 -0.66 -6.90 14.41
CA GLY A 166 -0.80 -7.51 13.09
C GLY A 166 -2.14 -8.22 12.96
N ILE A 167 -2.88 -7.98 11.86
CA ILE A 167 -4.14 -8.65 11.56
C ILE A 167 -4.15 -9.20 10.14
N ASP A 168 -4.78 -10.36 9.94
CA ASP A 168 -4.92 -11.00 8.64
C ASP A 168 -6.18 -11.89 8.63
N ILE A 169 -6.76 -12.13 7.45
CA ILE A 169 -7.84 -13.11 7.30
C ILE A 169 -7.33 -14.54 7.52
N VAL A 170 -6.06 -14.81 7.18
CA VAL A 170 -5.35 -16.07 7.43
C VAL A 170 -3.95 -15.78 7.98
N PRO A 171 -3.82 -15.70 9.31
CA PRO A 171 -2.53 -15.52 9.96
C PRO A 171 -1.55 -16.65 9.63
N ALA A 172 -0.32 -16.31 9.24
CA ALA A 172 0.74 -17.28 9.03
C ALA A 172 1.56 -17.58 10.30
N VAL A 173 1.43 -16.74 11.34
CA VAL A 173 2.12 -16.85 12.63
C VAL A 173 1.19 -16.45 13.78
N GLU A 174 1.47 -16.94 14.99
CA GLU A 174 0.64 -16.69 16.18
C GLU A 174 0.60 -15.21 16.61
N SER A 175 1.62 -14.43 16.28
CA SER A 175 1.67 -12.98 16.59
C SER A 175 0.73 -12.14 15.73
N VAL A 176 0.15 -12.71 14.66
CA VAL A 176 -0.89 -12.10 13.82
C VAL A 176 -2.26 -12.63 14.25
N ARG A 177 -3.22 -11.73 14.41
CA ARG A 177 -4.58 -12.09 14.81
C ARG A 177 -5.49 -12.25 13.61
N LYS A 178 -6.38 -13.22 13.66
CA LYS A 178 -7.39 -13.41 12.60
C LYS A 178 -8.37 -12.24 12.62
N CYS A 179 -8.55 -11.59 11.47
CA CYS A 179 -9.50 -10.48 11.31
C CYS A 179 -9.88 -10.32 9.84
N ASP A 180 -11.16 -10.25 9.55
CA ASP A 180 -11.65 -9.76 8.27
C ASP A 180 -11.81 -8.24 8.36
N PHE A 181 -10.83 -7.50 7.83
CA PHE A 181 -10.80 -6.05 7.94
C PHE A 181 -11.96 -5.35 7.22
N LEU A 182 -12.48 -5.93 6.12
CA LEU A 182 -13.64 -5.37 5.43
C LEU A 182 -14.91 -5.44 6.29
N ASN A 183 -15.06 -6.49 7.11
CA ASN A 183 -16.21 -6.69 7.96
C ASN A 183 -15.98 -6.28 9.43
N LEU A 184 -14.76 -5.81 9.77
CA LEU A 184 -14.44 -5.30 11.10
C LEU A 184 -15.41 -4.19 11.52
N GLN A 185 -16.04 -4.36 12.69
CA GLN A 185 -16.94 -3.36 13.27
C GLN A 185 -16.17 -2.34 14.09
N LEU A 186 -16.46 -1.05 13.89
CA LEU A 186 -15.83 0.02 14.65
C LEU A 186 -16.78 0.52 15.75
N GLN A 187 -16.25 0.60 16.96
CA GLN A 187 -16.96 1.10 18.14
C GLN A 187 -16.55 2.56 18.42
N ALA A 188 -17.30 3.21 19.31
CA ALA A 188 -16.96 4.54 19.77
C ALA A 188 -15.53 4.59 20.35
N PRO A 189 -14.82 5.72 20.22
CA PRO A 189 -13.49 5.89 20.81
C PRO A 189 -13.49 5.64 22.31
N VAL A 190 -12.43 4.97 22.80
CA VAL A 190 -12.24 4.72 24.23
C VAL A 190 -11.27 5.75 24.82
N HIS A 191 -11.61 6.28 26.00
CA HIS A 191 -10.77 7.22 26.72
C HIS A 191 -10.00 6.47 27.84
N LEU A 192 -8.89 5.84 27.46
CA LEU A 192 -8.02 5.12 28.37
C LEU A 192 -6.73 5.89 28.62
N THR A 193 -6.13 5.68 29.78
CA THR A 193 -4.75 6.10 30.01
C THR A 193 -3.84 5.34 29.05
N ARG A 194 -2.63 5.84 28.83
CA ARG A 194 -1.66 5.22 27.94
C ARG A 194 -1.37 3.76 28.30
N ASP A 195 -1.08 3.50 29.59
CA ASP A 195 -0.74 2.16 30.05
C ASP A 195 -1.93 1.19 29.93
N ALA A 196 -3.15 1.70 30.20
CA ALA A 196 -4.37 0.94 29.99
C ALA A 196 -4.62 0.64 28.51
N LEU A 197 -4.31 1.58 27.62
CA LEU A 197 -4.42 1.42 26.17
C LEU A 197 -3.38 0.41 25.64
N GLU A 198 -2.14 0.48 26.13
CA GLU A 198 -1.10 -0.49 25.80
C GLU A 198 -1.50 -1.90 26.28
N SER A 199 -1.98 -2.02 27.52
CA SER A 199 -2.49 -3.27 28.07
C SER A 199 -3.67 -3.82 27.27
N PHE A 200 -4.59 -2.96 26.85
CA PHE A 200 -5.73 -3.32 26.01
C PHE A 200 -5.26 -3.92 24.67
N LEU A 201 -4.31 -3.29 23.98
CA LEU A 201 -3.78 -3.77 22.70
C LEU A 201 -3.05 -5.10 22.83
N LEU A 202 -2.30 -5.30 23.91
CA LEU A 202 -1.60 -6.56 24.20
C LEU A 202 -2.57 -7.70 24.50
N GLN A 203 -3.74 -7.41 25.06
CA GLN A 203 -4.77 -8.38 25.44
C GLN A 203 -5.79 -8.66 24.35
N LEU A 204 -5.66 -8.07 23.16
CA LEU A 204 -6.55 -8.38 22.05
C LEU A 204 -6.49 -9.88 21.71
N HIS A 205 -7.64 -10.53 21.68
CA HIS A 205 -7.75 -11.96 21.35
C HIS A 205 -8.12 -12.16 19.87
N SER A 206 -7.76 -13.31 19.33
CA SER A 206 -8.13 -13.74 17.98
C SER A 206 -9.40 -14.61 18.04
N PRO A 207 -10.38 -14.45 17.13
CA PRO A 207 -10.44 -13.44 16.08
C PRO A 207 -10.81 -12.03 16.59
N ILE A 208 -10.42 -10.98 15.81
CA ILE A 208 -10.82 -9.61 16.08
C ILE A 208 -11.98 -9.25 15.15
N ASP A 209 -13.16 -9.04 15.71
CA ASP A 209 -14.36 -8.64 14.98
C ASP A 209 -14.76 -7.19 15.25
N THR A 210 -14.25 -6.61 16.34
CA THR A 210 -14.54 -5.23 16.74
C THR A 210 -13.29 -4.51 17.24
N LEU A 211 -13.15 -3.23 16.93
CA LEU A 211 -12.12 -2.35 17.48
C LEU A 211 -12.69 -0.95 17.77
N PRO A 212 -12.22 -0.26 18.82
CA PRO A 212 -12.53 1.15 19.04
C PRO A 212 -11.95 2.04 17.93
N ALA A 213 -12.69 3.09 17.57
CA ALA A 213 -12.17 4.14 16.71
C ALA A 213 -11.02 4.91 17.41
N GLN A 214 -10.18 5.58 16.65
CA GLN A 214 -9.07 6.44 17.13
C GLN A 214 -8.06 5.69 18.04
N LEU A 215 -7.87 4.40 17.78
CA LEU A 215 -7.04 3.52 18.60
C LEU A 215 -5.55 3.56 18.23
N PHE A 216 -5.22 3.85 16.96
CA PHE A 216 -3.88 3.72 16.42
C PHE A 216 -3.28 5.05 15.97
N GLN A 217 -1.96 5.17 16.07
CA GLN A 217 -1.16 6.26 15.51
C GLN A 217 -0.74 5.99 14.08
N VAL A 218 -0.58 4.72 13.73
CA VAL A 218 -0.17 4.28 12.39
C VAL A 218 -1.06 3.13 11.93
N VAL A 219 -1.55 3.19 10.70
CA VAL A 219 -2.17 2.07 9.99
C VAL A 219 -1.36 1.81 8.71
N VAL A 220 -1.01 0.56 8.47
CA VAL A 220 -0.20 0.15 7.31
C VAL A 220 -1.01 -0.77 6.40
N PHE A 221 -1.00 -0.46 5.10
CA PHE A 221 -1.47 -1.30 4.01
C PHE A 221 -0.27 -1.65 3.12
N SER A 222 0.44 -2.72 3.47
CA SER A 222 1.60 -3.18 2.71
C SER A 222 1.19 -4.20 1.67
N LEU A 223 0.99 -3.76 0.43
CA LEU A 223 0.53 -4.57 -0.71
C LEU A 223 -0.91 -5.11 -0.57
N LEU A 224 -1.65 -4.65 0.43
CA LEU A 224 -2.99 -5.12 0.74
C LEU A 224 -4.03 -4.66 -0.29
N LEU A 225 -4.03 -3.36 -0.65
CA LEU A 225 -5.12 -2.79 -1.43
C LEU A 225 -5.26 -3.42 -2.83
N SER A 226 -4.15 -3.85 -3.43
CA SER A 226 -4.17 -4.56 -4.71
C SER A 226 -4.76 -5.97 -4.66
N TYR A 227 -4.99 -6.51 -3.47
CA TYR A 227 -5.65 -7.79 -3.26
C TYR A 227 -7.15 -7.72 -3.55
N PHE A 228 -7.79 -6.61 -3.21
CA PHE A 228 -9.22 -6.43 -3.38
C PHE A 228 -9.59 -6.18 -4.84
N PRO A 229 -10.58 -6.93 -5.39
CA PRO A 229 -10.98 -6.81 -6.79
C PRO A 229 -11.76 -5.51 -7.10
N SER A 230 -12.42 -4.90 -6.10
CA SER A 230 -13.24 -3.71 -6.27
C SER A 230 -12.57 -2.43 -5.75
N PRO A 231 -12.62 -1.30 -6.49
CA PRO A 231 -12.24 0.01 -5.99
C PRO A 231 -13.00 0.39 -4.73
N TYR A 232 -14.27 0.02 -4.63
CA TYR A 232 -15.11 0.29 -3.46
C TYR A 232 -14.60 -0.43 -2.20
N GLN A 233 -14.11 -1.67 -2.32
CA GLN A 233 -13.48 -2.37 -1.18
C GLN A 233 -12.21 -1.66 -0.70
N ARG A 234 -11.37 -1.17 -1.63
CA ARG A 234 -10.18 -0.35 -1.30
C ARG A 234 -10.57 0.94 -0.58
N TRP A 235 -11.67 1.55 -1.01
CA TRP A 235 -12.26 2.71 -0.36
C TRP A 235 -12.72 2.42 1.07
N ILE A 236 -13.46 1.33 1.29
CA ILE A 236 -13.88 0.89 2.63
C ILE A 236 -12.66 0.72 3.53
N CYS A 237 -11.57 0.11 3.05
CA CYS A 237 -10.34 -0.03 3.82
C CYS A 237 -9.76 1.34 4.22
N CYS A 238 -9.66 2.29 3.30
CA CYS A 238 -9.15 3.63 3.59
C CYS A 238 -10.05 4.39 4.56
N LYS A 239 -11.39 4.25 4.44
CA LYS A 239 -12.36 4.84 5.37
C LYS A 239 -12.21 4.26 6.77
N LYS A 240 -12.11 2.92 6.91
CA LYS A 240 -11.88 2.28 8.22
C LYS A 240 -10.54 2.68 8.83
N ALA A 241 -9.49 2.79 8.03
CA ALA A 241 -8.19 3.28 8.49
C ALA A 241 -8.30 4.72 9.02
N HIS A 242 -9.08 5.58 8.34
CA HIS A 242 -9.36 6.93 8.85
C HIS A 242 -10.04 6.90 10.22
N GLU A 243 -11.05 6.07 10.40
CA GLU A 243 -11.77 5.95 11.66
C GLU A 243 -10.89 5.38 12.79
N LEU A 244 -10.04 4.40 12.48
CA LEU A 244 -9.12 3.76 13.44
C LEU A 244 -7.94 4.64 13.86
N LEU A 245 -7.54 5.58 13.03
CA LEU A 245 -6.44 6.50 13.33
C LEU A 245 -6.88 7.62 14.27
N GLU A 246 -6.03 7.97 15.23
CA GLU A 246 -6.15 9.23 15.97
C GLU A 246 -5.88 10.43 15.05
N LEU A 247 -6.29 11.63 15.48
CA LEU A 247 -5.98 12.85 14.75
C LEU A 247 -4.48 13.05 14.65
N GLN A 248 -3.97 13.44 13.48
CA GLN A 248 -2.55 13.48 13.12
C GLN A 248 -1.88 12.11 13.02
N GLY A 249 -2.61 11.01 13.06
CA GLY A 249 -2.08 9.67 12.77
C GLY A 249 -1.74 9.49 11.28
N LEU A 250 -0.90 8.50 10.97
CA LEU A 250 -0.43 8.19 9.63
C LEU A 250 -1.11 6.93 9.05
N LEU A 251 -1.59 7.06 7.82
CA LEU A 251 -1.91 5.94 6.93
C LEU A 251 -0.75 5.73 5.97
N LEU A 252 -0.11 4.57 6.02
CA LEU A 252 0.96 4.17 5.11
C LEU A 252 0.42 3.18 4.10
N ILE A 253 0.58 3.47 2.81
CA ILE A 253 0.11 2.61 1.72
C ILE A 253 1.28 2.28 0.81
N ILE A 254 1.50 0.98 0.60
CA ILE A 254 2.45 0.45 -0.36
C ILE A 254 1.66 -0.34 -1.40
N THR A 255 1.83 0.02 -2.66
CA THR A 255 1.15 -0.65 -3.78
C THR A 255 2.16 -1.01 -4.86
N PRO A 256 1.99 -2.15 -5.56
CA PRO A 256 2.89 -2.52 -6.64
C PRO A 256 2.85 -1.48 -7.77
N ASP A 257 4.01 -1.27 -8.41
CA ASP A 257 4.10 -0.61 -9.71
C ASP A 257 4.01 -1.68 -10.80
N SER A 258 3.16 -1.49 -11.80
CA SER A 258 3.13 -2.36 -12.96
C SER A 258 3.98 -1.76 -14.10
N SER A 259 4.38 -2.60 -15.06
CA SER A 259 5.22 -2.20 -16.20
C SER A 259 4.64 -1.10 -17.11
N HIS A 260 3.42 -0.66 -16.89
CA HIS A 260 2.71 0.33 -17.72
C HIS A 260 2.87 1.76 -17.17
N GLN A 261 4.07 2.33 -17.29
CA GLN A 261 4.49 3.59 -16.66
C GLN A 261 3.53 4.78 -16.84
N ASN A 262 2.87 4.92 -17.97
CA ASN A 262 2.03 6.10 -18.24
C ASN A 262 0.66 6.06 -17.52
N ARG A 263 0.15 4.90 -17.14
CA ARG A 263 -1.14 4.75 -16.44
C ARG A 263 -1.02 5.04 -14.94
N HIS A 264 0.16 4.86 -14.35
CA HIS A 264 0.36 5.01 -12.91
C HIS A 264 0.32 6.45 -12.41
N ALA A 265 0.79 7.42 -13.18
CA ALA A 265 0.73 8.82 -12.76
C ALA A 265 -0.72 9.30 -12.56
N LEU A 266 -1.63 8.89 -13.44
CA LEU A 266 -3.05 9.19 -13.32
C LEU A 266 -3.67 8.45 -12.11
N MET A 267 -3.35 7.16 -11.95
CA MET A 267 -3.78 6.37 -10.80
C MET A 267 -3.33 7.00 -9.48
N MET A 268 -2.07 7.39 -9.35
CA MET A 268 -1.57 8.00 -8.12
C MET A 268 -2.20 9.36 -7.81
N ARG A 269 -2.55 10.16 -8.84
CA ARG A 269 -3.33 11.39 -8.66
C ARG A 269 -4.76 11.09 -8.20
N SER A 270 -5.41 10.14 -8.84
CA SER A 270 -6.75 9.68 -8.49
C SER A 270 -6.80 9.17 -7.05
N TRP A 271 -5.88 8.30 -6.66
CA TRP A 271 -5.76 7.80 -5.28
C TRP A 271 -5.56 8.93 -4.27
N ARG A 272 -4.69 9.90 -4.60
CA ARG A 272 -4.48 11.06 -3.74
C ARG A 272 -5.79 11.79 -3.48
N VAL A 273 -6.54 12.13 -4.54
CA VAL A 273 -7.82 12.85 -4.42
C VAL A 273 -8.82 12.05 -3.58
N ALA A 274 -8.98 10.76 -3.87
CA ALA A 274 -9.88 9.89 -3.12
C ALA A 274 -9.52 9.81 -1.63
N ILE A 275 -8.25 9.61 -1.30
CA ILE A 275 -7.82 9.48 0.09
C ILE A 275 -7.91 10.83 0.82
N GLU A 276 -7.52 11.93 0.16
CA GLU A 276 -7.62 13.27 0.76
C GLU A 276 -9.08 13.69 1.02
N SER A 277 -10.04 13.22 0.21
CA SER A 277 -11.46 13.48 0.45
C SER A 277 -11.99 12.84 1.75
N LEU A 278 -11.35 11.78 2.25
CA LEU A 278 -11.64 11.16 3.54
C LEU A 278 -11.16 11.98 4.75
N GLY A 279 -10.48 13.10 4.55
CA GLY A 279 -9.92 13.91 5.64
C GLY A 279 -8.44 13.63 5.92
N PHE A 280 -7.75 13.09 4.93
CA PHE A 280 -6.29 12.96 4.94
C PHE A 280 -5.62 14.09 4.17
N LYS A 281 -4.32 14.31 4.43
CA LYS A 281 -3.40 15.06 3.57
C LYS A 281 -2.16 14.22 3.32
N ARG A 282 -1.68 14.18 2.07
CA ARG A 282 -0.45 13.47 1.74
C ARG A 282 0.74 14.11 2.46
N TYR A 283 1.49 13.30 3.19
CA TYR A 283 2.71 13.71 3.89
C TYR A 283 3.95 13.42 3.05
N LYS A 284 4.05 12.19 2.52
CA LYS A 284 5.22 11.76 1.74
C LYS A 284 4.80 10.81 0.62
N TYR A 285 5.53 10.86 -0.49
CA TYR A 285 5.42 9.91 -1.59
C TYR A 285 6.80 9.59 -2.10
N VAL A 286 7.08 8.29 -2.27
CA VAL A 286 8.33 7.79 -2.86
C VAL A 286 7.99 6.70 -3.86
N LYS A 287 8.69 6.68 -4.99
CA LYS A 287 8.61 5.60 -5.96
C LYS A 287 9.88 4.77 -5.87
N TYR A 288 9.74 3.48 -5.56
CA TYR A 288 10.80 2.49 -5.74
C TYR A 288 10.65 1.82 -7.11
N SER A 289 11.63 1.00 -7.49
CA SER A 289 11.65 0.34 -8.82
C SER A 289 10.36 -0.43 -9.15
N HIS A 290 9.71 -1.02 -8.14
CA HIS A 290 8.52 -1.86 -8.33
C HIS A 290 7.36 -1.51 -7.40
N MET A 291 7.41 -0.39 -6.68
CA MET A 291 6.41 -0.02 -5.68
C MET A 291 6.23 1.49 -5.58
N HIS A 292 5.00 1.89 -5.29
CA HIS A 292 4.66 3.24 -4.83
C HIS A 292 4.46 3.21 -3.32
N LEU A 293 5.12 4.11 -2.61
CA LEU A 293 5.08 4.23 -1.16
C LEU A 293 4.50 5.59 -0.79
N MET A 294 3.39 5.59 -0.07
CA MET A 294 2.63 6.79 0.25
C MET A 294 2.37 6.88 1.74
N ALA A 295 2.54 8.06 2.30
CA ALA A 295 2.15 8.39 3.67
C ALA A 295 1.13 9.52 3.65
N PHE A 296 0.00 9.30 4.31
CA PHE A 296 -1.06 10.29 4.49
C PHE A 296 -1.27 10.52 5.98
N ARG A 297 -1.41 11.77 6.39
CA ARG A 297 -1.77 12.10 7.77
C ARG A 297 -3.24 12.46 7.88
N LYS A 298 -3.91 12.01 8.92
CA LYS A 298 -5.30 12.36 9.23
C LYS A 298 -5.37 13.78 9.76
N VAL A 299 -6.11 14.65 9.07
CA VAL A 299 -6.22 16.07 9.44
C VAL A 299 -7.62 16.50 9.86
N SER A 300 -8.61 15.63 9.71
CA SER A 300 -9.99 15.86 10.11
C SER A 300 -10.56 14.63 10.81
N LEU A 301 -11.42 14.85 11.82
CA LEU A 301 -12.21 13.78 12.43
C LEU A 301 -13.50 13.49 11.67
N ALA A 302 -13.99 14.48 10.93
CA ALA A 302 -15.21 14.37 10.14
C ALA A 302 -14.86 13.92 8.71
N THR A 303 -15.62 12.96 8.19
CA THR A 303 -15.70 12.64 6.77
C THR A 303 -16.98 13.23 6.21
N SER A 304 -16.94 13.79 4.99
CA SER A 304 -18.15 14.27 4.32
C SER A 304 -19.12 13.10 4.08
N SER A 305 -20.42 13.32 4.24
CA SER A 305 -21.45 12.28 4.06
C SER A 305 -21.67 11.87 2.59
N ASP A 306 -21.31 12.75 1.64
CA ASP A 306 -21.68 12.60 0.23
C ASP A 306 -20.56 12.07 -0.68
N LEU A 307 -19.51 11.48 -0.10
CA LEU A 307 -18.32 11.06 -0.87
C LEU A 307 -18.62 9.95 -1.88
N VAL A 308 -19.57 9.06 -1.58
CA VAL A 308 -19.95 7.96 -2.50
C VAL A 308 -20.67 8.52 -3.73
N SER A 309 -21.56 9.49 -3.55
CA SER A 309 -22.29 10.13 -4.66
C SER A 309 -21.38 10.93 -5.61
N GLN A 310 -20.18 11.29 -5.16
CA GLN A 310 -19.16 12.00 -5.93
C GLN A 310 -18.15 11.06 -6.62
N ASN A 311 -18.41 9.77 -6.68
CA ASN A 311 -17.55 8.75 -7.29
C ASN A 311 -16.12 8.63 -6.74
N TYR A 312 -15.85 9.10 -5.53
CA TYR A 312 -14.52 8.96 -4.91
C TYR A 312 -14.08 7.49 -4.73
N PRO A 313 -14.98 6.53 -4.41
CA PRO A 313 -14.58 5.12 -4.35
C PRO A 313 -13.95 4.62 -5.66
N GLU A 314 -14.51 4.95 -6.82
CA GLU A 314 -14.03 4.51 -8.13
C GLU A 314 -12.64 5.08 -8.47
N MET A 315 -12.22 6.16 -7.81
CA MET A 315 -10.88 6.73 -7.97
C MET A 315 -9.77 5.84 -7.39
N LEU A 316 -10.10 4.84 -6.58
CA LEU A 316 -9.14 3.85 -6.04
C LEU A 316 -8.96 2.64 -6.96
N TYR A 317 -9.05 2.84 -8.27
CA TYR A 317 -8.79 1.80 -9.28
C TYR A 317 -7.31 1.42 -9.35
N ILE A 318 -7.04 0.22 -9.88
CA ILE A 318 -5.71 -0.24 -10.29
C ILE A 318 -5.74 -0.61 -11.78
N PRO A 319 -4.60 -0.60 -12.50
CA PRO A 319 -4.59 -0.93 -13.93
C PRO A 319 -5.22 -2.28 -14.25
N GLN A 320 -5.04 -3.27 -13.39
CA GLN A 320 -5.57 -4.63 -13.53
C GLN A 320 -7.10 -4.71 -13.44
N ASP A 321 -7.79 -3.66 -13.01
CA ASP A 321 -9.25 -3.61 -13.05
C ASP A 321 -9.79 -3.52 -14.48
N PHE A 322 -8.97 -3.05 -15.44
CA PHE A 322 -9.35 -2.77 -16.83
C PHE A 322 -8.71 -3.70 -17.87
N THR A 323 -7.72 -4.51 -17.47
CA THR A 323 -7.03 -5.44 -18.38
C THR A 323 -7.75 -6.79 -18.41
N GLU A 324 -7.94 -7.34 -19.59
CA GLU A 324 -8.30 -8.75 -19.75
C GLU A 324 -7.09 -9.63 -19.44
N ASP A 325 -7.33 -10.78 -18.80
CA ASP A 325 -6.27 -11.68 -18.32
C ASP A 325 -5.37 -12.25 -19.44
N GLU A 326 -5.80 -12.13 -20.71
CA GLU A 326 -5.08 -12.65 -21.89
C GLU A 326 -3.83 -11.85 -22.27
N GLU A 327 -3.73 -10.56 -21.89
CA GLU A 327 -2.54 -9.75 -22.19
C GLU A 327 -1.34 -10.05 -21.26
N GLU A 328 -1.56 -10.65 -20.09
CA GLU A 328 -0.46 -11.01 -19.18
C GLU A 328 0.23 -12.33 -19.56
N GLU A 329 -0.43 -13.23 -20.32
CA GLU A 329 0.18 -14.49 -20.81
C GLU A 329 1.09 -14.30 -22.03
N ALA A 330 0.89 -13.22 -22.81
CA ALA A 330 1.61 -12.99 -24.07
C ALA A 330 3.01 -12.38 -23.93
N TYR A 331 3.39 -11.92 -22.74
CA TYR A 331 4.74 -11.43 -22.49
C TYR A 331 5.50 -12.43 -21.61
N PRO A 332 6.39 -13.25 -22.18
CA PRO A 332 7.42 -13.85 -21.38
C PRO A 332 8.09 -12.70 -20.63
N VAL A 333 8.28 -12.86 -19.32
CA VAL A 333 9.13 -11.98 -18.53
C VAL A 333 10.48 -11.98 -19.21
N HIS A 334 10.68 -11.11 -20.19
CA HIS A 334 11.99 -10.78 -20.68
C HIS A 334 12.69 -10.17 -19.47
N MET A 335 13.47 -11.02 -18.83
CA MET A 335 14.49 -10.53 -17.92
C MET A 335 15.30 -9.53 -18.74
N ARG A 336 15.14 -8.24 -18.41
CA ARG A 336 16.11 -7.25 -18.83
C ARG A 336 17.47 -7.81 -18.43
N SER A 337 18.35 -7.95 -19.41
CA SER A 337 19.72 -8.32 -19.13
C SER A 337 20.31 -7.24 -18.21
N GLU A 338 21.26 -7.60 -17.35
CA GLU A 338 21.98 -6.61 -16.51
C GLU A 338 22.48 -5.42 -17.35
N LEU A 339 22.83 -5.65 -18.64
CA LEU A 339 23.21 -4.64 -19.62
C LEU A 339 22.05 -3.69 -20.01
N GLU A 340 20.80 -4.11 -19.99
CA GLU A 340 19.65 -3.22 -20.24
C GLU A 340 19.31 -2.42 -19.00
N ASP A 341 19.48 -2.94 -17.82
CA ASP A 341 19.30 -2.22 -16.56
C ASP A 341 20.42 -1.17 -16.38
N GLU A 342 21.67 -1.48 -16.76
CA GLU A 342 22.77 -0.50 -16.81
C GLU A 342 22.52 0.61 -17.86
N ARG A 343 21.99 0.29 -19.04
CA ARG A 343 21.64 1.31 -20.06
C ARG A 343 20.53 2.22 -19.61
N VAL A 344 19.52 1.68 -18.92
CA VAL A 344 18.42 2.48 -18.37
C VAL A 344 18.93 3.34 -17.21
N ALA A 345 19.74 2.81 -16.32
CA ALA A 345 20.40 3.58 -15.25
C ALA A 345 21.28 4.70 -15.82
N TRP A 346 22.00 4.44 -16.91
CA TRP A 346 22.87 5.42 -17.57
C TRP A 346 22.05 6.54 -18.25
N SER A 347 20.93 6.21 -18.90
CA SER A 347 20.05 7.21 -19.51
C SER A 347 19.34 8.11 -18.49
N PHE A 348 19.16 7.67 -17.25
CA PHE A 348 18.64 8.49 -16.16
C PHE A 348 19.73 9.36 -15.49
N SER A 349 21.00 9.00 -15.60
CA SER A 349 22.11 9.81 -15.05
C SER A 349 22.43 11.05 -15.90
N GLU A 350 22.01 11.09 -17.15
CA GLU A 350 22.17 12.24 -18.07
C GLU A 350 21.04 13.29 -17.97
N LEU A 351 19.97 13.01 -17.23
CA LEU A 351 18.95 14.03 -16.98
C LEU A 351 19.48 15.05 -15.98
N PRO A 352 19.36 16.37 -16.25
CA PRO A 352 19.74 17.39 -15.28
C PRO A 352 19.03 17.09 -13.96
N GLN A 353 19.79 16.95 -12.88
CA GLN A 353 19.26 16.89 -11.53
C GLN A 353 18.66 18.26 -11.20
N THR A 354 17.45 18.54 -11.68
CA THR A 354 16.65 19.56 -11.04
C THR A 354 16.21 18.98 -9.72
N PRO A 355 16.53 19.61 -8.57
CA PRO A 355 15.93 19.23 -7.31
C PRO A 355 14.42 19.34 -7.52
N TYR A 356 13.73 18.22 -7.47
CA TYR A 356 12.28 18.24 -7.42
C TYR A 356 11.92 18.69 -6.01
N ASP A 357 11.95 20.01 -5.80
CA ASP A 357 11.33 20.64 -4.65
C ASP A 357 9.84 20.37 -4.78
N SER A 358 9.41 19.32 -4.09
CA SER A 358 8.03 19.15 -3.73
C SER A 358 7.64 20.33 -2.86
N ASP A 359 6.67 21.09 -3.33
CA ASP A 359 5.98 22.17 -2.62
C ASP A 359 6.69 23.53 -2.53
N SER A 360 6.75 24.23 -3.66
CA SER A 360 6.69 25.69 -3.64
C SER A 360 5.60 26.20 -4.58
N ASP A 361 4.35 26.16 -4.10
CA ASP A 361 3.37 27.15 -4.47
C ASP A 361 3.76 28.46 -3.78
N SER A 362 4.65 29.21 -4.37
CA SER A 362 4.83 30.63 -4.11
C SER A 362 4.52 31.39 -5.39
N ASP A 363 3.27 31.85 -5.41
CA ASP A 363 2.79 32.93 -6.24
C ASP A 363 3.74 34.14 -6.17
N SER A 364 4.40 34.47 -7.25
CA SER A 364 4.90 35.80 -7.49
C SER A 364 4.90 36.08 -8.98
N GLY A 365 4.02 37.00 -9.37
CA GLY A 365 3.70 37.39 -10.70
C GLY A 365 4.91 37.71 -11.57
N ARG A 366 4.86 37.22 -12.81
CA ARG A 366 5.46 37.84 -13.98
C ARG A 366 4.65 37.58 -15.25
N GLN A 367 4.52 38.65 -15.96
CA GLN A 367 3.75 38.98 -17.15
C GLN A 367 3.76 37.91 -18.27
N ALA A 368 2.67 37.95 -18.97
CA ALA A 368 2.25 37.27 -20.17
C ALA A 368 3.32 37.13 -21.27
N SER A 369 3.48 35.93 -21.81
CA SER A 369 3.71 35.70 -23.21
C SER A 369 2.74 34.64 -23.73
N SER A 370 2.10 34.98 -24.81
CA SER A 370 1.01 34.29 -25.48
C SER A 370 1.38 32.88 -25.94
N VAL A 371 0.59 31.89 -25.53
CA VAL A 371 0.56 30.54 -26.13
C VAL A 371 -0.89 30.23 -26.54
N PRO A 372 -1.13 29.66 -27.73
CA PRO A 372 -2.46 29.55 -28.30
C PRO A 372 -3.34 28.51 -27.56
N ALA A 373 -4.64 28.78 -27.52
CA ALA A 373 -5.69 27.97 -26.90
C ALA A 373 -5.76 26.56 -27.48
N PRO A 374 -5.99 25.54 -26.65
CA PRO A 374 -6.35 24.21 -27.15
C PRO A 374 -7.84 24.17 -27.55
N HIS A 375 -8.08 23.47 -28.63
CA HIS A 375 -9.37 23.25 -29.27
C HIS A 375 -10.44 22.71 -28.31
N HIS A 376 -11.63 23.30 -28.39
CA HIS A 376 -12.89 22.79 -27.84
C HIS A 376 -13.16 21.36 -28.34
N PHE A 377 -13.39 20.44 -27.40
CA PHE A 377 -14.12 19.20 -27.67
C PHE A 377 -15.60 19.50 -27.45
N GLU A 378 -16.37 19.31 -28.50
CA GLU A 378 -17.83 19.41 -28.51
C GLU A 378 -18.44 18.20 -27.78
N ASP A 379 -19.40 18.47 -26.91
CA ASP A 379 -20.23 17.46 -26.23
C ASP A 379 -21.11 16.70 -27.23
N PRO A 380 -21.29 15.37 -27.11
CA PRO A 380 -22.26 14.66 -27.92
C PRO A 380 -23.69 14.89 -27.41
N ILE A 381 -24.51 15.26 -28.34
CA ILE A 381 -25.92 15.57 -28.31
C ILE A 381 -26.74 14.47 -27.60
N LEU A 382 -27.53 14.89 -26.62
CA LEU A 382 -28.70 14.16 -26.10
C LEU A 382 -29.72 13.94 -27.20
N LEU A 383 -30.01 12.68 -27.59
CA LEU A 383 -31.19 12.29 -28.29
C LEU A 383 -32.26 11.86 -27.29
N GLN A 384 -33.32 12.69 -27.20
CA GLN A 384 -34.62 12.34 -26.65
C GLN A 384 -35.36 11.40 -27.62
N SER A 385 -35.86 10.31 -27.13
CA SER A 385 -37.22 9.81 -27.31
C SER A 385 -37.42 8.52 -26.49
#